data_e63bfe65dbe6bed2d61767e294d573c9
#
_entry.id   e63bfe65dbe6bed2d61767e294d573c9
#
_cell.length_a   1.000
_cell.length_b   1.000
_cell.length_c   1.000
_cell.angle_alpha   90.00
_cell.angle_beta   90.00
_cell.angle_gamma   90.00
#
_symmetry.space_group_name_H-M   'P 1'
#
loop_
_entity.id
_entity.type
_entity.pdbx_description
1 polymer ?
#
loop_
_entity_poly.entity_id
_entity_poly.type
_entity_poly.pdbx_seq_one_letter_code
_entity_poly.pdbx_strand_id
1 'polypeptide(L)'
;MNKKAKYVIWAAMISLLPALPVAGEQAMSLQECVKLALSNNLGMKSETLRVDRARTLQGTAFDPAKTSLSLSQDPTSGGSPDNGLAVSQSFEFPTMYAARKKYLKAETAVAVSLLAVTSNELTRDVSACYYALLHARHTIGILQAQDSVYARFVSLAAAKQKAGEAGNLEVMNARRARSENAIEKEKAEKAYASAKLALRLLLGNDTDVVPAESALATIAGDMPQSSVSFDETPLGGVYAARKAATERSLSLAKQGYMPELSVGFTTQLLIKGFNPYDVERKRFEKGNFMGFEVGVSVPLFWGGTKAKVKAAKKEVEIAEIDRRQAEKRVMKDYDDWLCEYRRARRVLDYYEAQGLAQAEDMARLSQLSYEGGEIGYVEYIQNQKSALDVQLQYASAVNDYNQAVIMLNYLKGNR
;
A
#
# COMPACT_ATOMS: atom_id res chain seq x y z
N MET A 1 -51.80 -24.27 37.00
CA MET A 1 -51.35 -23.25 36.04
C MET A 1 -50.30 -23.87 35.14
N ASN A 2 -50.57 -23.85 33.87
CA ASN A 2 -50.13 -24.76 32.82
C ASN A 2 -48.61 -24.76 32.50
N LYS A 3 -48.00 -25.94 32.65
CA LYS A 3 -46.59 -26.22 32.20
C LYS A 3 -46.41 -26.29 30.67
N LYS A 4 -47.47 -26.02 29.91
CA LYS A 4 -47.42 -26.07 28.41
C LYS A 4 -47.10 -24.75 27.71
N ALA A 5 -47.01 -23.62 28.45
CA ALA A 5 -46.74 -22.31 27.90
C ALA A 5 -45.22 -21.95 27.84
N LYS A 6 -44.32 -22.76 28.41
CA LYS A 6 -42.87 -22.51 28.41
C LYS A 6 -42.11 -23.11 27.20
N TYR A 7 -42.73 -24.01 26.43
CA TYR A 7 -42.06 -24.65 25.29
C TYR A 7 -42.38 -24.01 23.92
N VAL A 8 -43.34 -23.10 23.87
CA VAL A 8 -43.69 -22.40 22.64
C VAL A 8 -42.80 -21.17 22.39
N ILE A 9 -42.18 -20.62 23.44
CA ILE A 9 -41.27 -19.44 23.30
C ILE A 9 -39.84 -19.83 22.89
N TRP A 10 -39.45 -21.11 23.05
CA TRP A 10 -38.12 -21.59 22.65
C TRP A 10 -38.03 -22.04 21.20
N ALA A 11 -39.13 -22.30 20.54
CA ALA A 11 -39.17 -22.71 19.12
C ALA A 11 -39.18 -21.54 18.12
N ALA A 12 -39.41 -20.29 18.58
CA ALA A 12 -39.45 -19.10 17.74
C ALA A 12 -38.14 -18.32 17.69
N MET A 13 -37.09 -18.74 18.43
CA MET A 13 -35.77 -18.06 18.45
C MET A 13 -34.67 -18.71 17.62
N ILE A 14 -34.97 -19.75 16.82
CA ILE A 14 -33.98 -20.48 16.01
C ILE A 14 -34.01 -20.07 14.51
N SER A 15 -34.83 -19.10 14.11
CA SER A 15 -34.97 -18.73 12.70
C SER A 15 -34.42 -17.36 12.30
N LEU A 16 -33.49 -16.76 13.07
CA LEU A 16 -32.76 -15.57 12.66
C LEU A 16 -31.24 -15.76 12.85
N LEU A 17 -30.68 -16.82 12.32
CA LEU A 17 -29.29 -16.81 11.90
C LEU A 17 -29.26 -16.01 10.60
N PRO A 18 -28.54 -14.87 10.52
CA PRO A 18 -28.29 -14.25 9.24
C PRO A 18 -27.57 -15.31 8.41
N ALA A 19 -28.15 -15.68 7.25
CA ALA A 19 -27.49 -16.48 6.26
C ALA A 19 -26.17 -15.77 5.97
N LEU A 20 -25.05 -16.34 6.39
CA LEU A 20 -23.74 -15.93 5.94
C LEU A 20 -23.81 -16.00 4.40
N PRO A 21 -23.53 -14.91 3.67
CA PRO A 21 -23.49 -14.99 2.23
C PRO A 21 -22.48 -16.07 1.88
N VAL A 22 -22.95 -17.13 1.26
CA VAL A 22 -22.08 -18.05 0.52
C VAL A 22 -21.33 -17.14 -0.43
N ALA A 23 -20.01 -17.08 -0.29
CA ALA A 23 -19.14 -16.27 -1.13
C ALA A 23 -19.23 -16.83 -2.57
N GLY A 24 -20.23 -16.36 -3.33
CA GLY A 24 -20.35 -16.61 -4.75
C GLY A 24 -19.32 -15.73 -5.48
N GLU A 25 -18.80 -16.22 -6.59
CA GLU A 25 -17.96 -15.40 -7.46
C GLU A 25 -18.71 -14.13 -7.86
N GLN A 26 -18.12 -12.97 -7.59
CA GLN A 26 -18.70 -11.68 -7.91
C GLN A 26 -17.99 -11.10 -9.13
N ALA A 27 -18.74 -10.84 -10.20
CA ALA A 27 -18.21 -10.09 -11.33
C ALA A 27 -18.03 -8.62 -10.94
N MET A 28 -16.81 -8.10 -11.04
CA MET A 28 -16.48 -6.73 -10.69
C MET A 28 -15.63 -6.09 -11.78
N SER A 29 -15.86 -4.80 -12.01
CA SER A 29 -15.01 -3.97 -12.86
C SER A 29 -13.71 -3.58 -12.14
N LEU A 30 -12.71 -3.15 -12.90
CA LEU A 30 -11.45 -2.67 -12.32
C LEU A 30 -11.69 -1.53 -11.29
N GLN A 31 -12.58 -0.58 -11.63
CA GLN A 31 -12.86 0.56 -10.75
C GLN A 31 -13.49 0.13 -9.41
N GLU A 32 -14.39 -0.85 -9.43
CA GLU A 32 -14.99 -1.43 -8.23
C GLU A 32 -13.93 -2.17 -7.39
N CYS A 33 -13.03 -2.93 -8.03
CA CYS A 33 -11.92 -3.60 -7.36
C CYS A 33 -10.99 -2.58 -6.67
N VAL A 34 -10.60 -1.52 -7.37
CA VAL A 34 -9.75 -0.45 -6.78
C VAL A 34 -10.45 0.22 -5.61
N LYS A 35 -11.72 0.59 -5.74
CA LYS A 35 -12.50 1.20 -4.66
C LYS A 35 -12.60 0.29 -3.44
N LEU A 36 -12.86 -1.00 -3.66
CA LEU A 36 -12.94 -1.99 -2.60
C LEU A 36 -11.59 -2.18 -1.90
N ALA A 37 -10.50 -2.28 -2.66
CA ALA A 37 -9.15 -2.38 -2.12
C ALA A 37 -8.80 -1.18 -1.24
N LEU A 38 -9.02 0.05 -1.73
CA LEU A 38 -8.75 1.27 -0.99
C LEU A 38 -9.51 1.36 0.34
N SER A 39 -10.69 0.74 0.44
CA SER A 39 -11.48 0.73 1.68
C SER A 39 -11.11 -0.40 2.65
N ASN A 40 -10.73 -1.56 2.14
CA ASN A 40 -10.62 -2.78 2.94
C ASN A 40 -9.19 -3.24 3.17
N ASN A 41 -8.24 -2.89 2.29
CA ASN A 41 -6.87 -3.36 2.38
C ASN A 41 -6.24 -3.00 3.73
N LEU A 42 -5.57 -3.97 4.37
CA LEU A 42 -4.95 -3.81 5.69
C LEU A 42 -3.79 -2.82 5.67
N GLY A 43 -3.04 -2.73 4.56
CA GLY A 43 -1.99 -1.73 4.37
C GLY A 43 -2.55 -0.32 4.40
N MET A 44 -3.65 -0.06 3.67
CA MET A 44 -4.34 1.23 3.68
C MET A 44 -4.87 1.60 5.07
N LYS A 45 -5.46 0.63 5.79
CA LYS A 45 -5.93 0.84 7.17
C LYS A 45 -4.76 1.18 8.10
N SER A 46 -3.62 0.50 7.95
CA SER A 46 -2.41 0.79 8.72
C SER A 46 -1.89 2.20 8.47
N GLU A 47 -1.80 2.64 7.20
CA GLU A 47 -1.34 3.99 6.87
C GLU A 47 -2.34 5.07 7.34
N THR A 48 -3.64 4.80 7.28
CA THR A 48 -4.66 5.70 7.84
C THR A 48 -4.46 5.88 9.35
N LEU A 49 -4.23 4.79 10.09
CA LEU A 49 -3.91 4.86 11.51
C LEU A 49 -2.61 5.59 11.81
N ARG A 50 -1.60 5.52 10.92
CA ARG A 50 -0.37 6.32 11.06
C ARG A 50 -0.64 7.82 10.92
N VAL A 51 -1.51 8.21 9.98
CA VAL A 51 -1.97 9.60 9.86
C VAL A 51 -2.70 10.05 11.13
N ASP A 52 -3.62 9.25 11.65
CA ASP A 52 -4.37 9.58 12.86
C ASP A 52 -3.45 9.64 14.08
N ARG A 53 -2.47 8.75 14.20
CA ARG A 53 -1.41 8.83 15.21
C ARG A 53 -0.64 10.14 15.10
N ALA A 54 -0.22 10.53 13.90
CA ALA A 54 0.51 11.78 13.69
C ALA A 54 -0.33 13.01 14.05
N ARG A 55 -1.64 12.99 13.75
CA ARG A 55 -2.60 14.03 14.17
C ARG A 55 -2.75 14.09 15.69
N THR A 56 -2.88 12.94 16.34
CA THR A 56 -3.00 12.84 17.80
C THR A 56 -1.76 13.40 18.50
N LEU A 57 -0.56 13.09 17.95
CA LEU A 57 0.69 13.61 18.48
C LEU A 57 0.83 15.15 18.38
N GLN A 58 0.03 15.82 17.54
CA GLN A 58 0.00 17.30 17.55
C GLN A 58 -0.48 17.86 18.90
N GLY A 59 -1.26 17.10 19.67
CA GLY A 59 -1.68 17.46 21.03
C GLY A 59 -0.50 17.59 22.00
N THR A 60 0.63 16.91 21.74
CA THR A 60 1.85 17.01 22.56
C THR A 60 2.67 18.29 22.25
N ALA A 61 2.16 19.17 21.38
CA ALA A 61 2.83 20.43 21.11
C ALA A 61 2.99 21.30 22.36
N PHE A 62 2.00 21.25 23.26
CA PHE A 62 2.07 21.85 24.58
C PHE A 62 2.14 20.72 25.62
N ASP A 63 3.35 20.36 25.99
CA ASP A 63 3.63 19.32 26.99
C ASP A 63 4.64 19.90 28.02
N PRO A 64 4.13 20.65 29.03
CA PRO A 64 4.98 21.20 30.06
C PRO A 64 5.55 20.11 30.94
N ALA A 65 6.68 20.37 31.59
CA ALA A 65 7.27 19.46 32.56
C ALA A 65 6.25 19.09 33.64
N LYS A 66 6.43 17.94 34.28
CA LYS A 66 5.54 17.51 35.37
C LYS A 66 5.60 18.50 36.52
N THR A 67 4.43 18.79 37.12
CA THR A 67 4.37 19.55 38.36
C THR A 67 5.12 18.79 39.45
N SER A 68 6.08 19.43 40.08
CA SER A 68 6.80 18.88 41.22
C SER A 68 6.14 19.28 42.51
N LEU A 69 5.82 18.30 43.33
CA LEU A 69 5.33 18.46 44.69
C LEU A 69 6.40 17.89 45.63
N SER A 70 6.97 18.72 46.48
CA SER A 70 7.98 18.28 47.44
C SER A 70 7.62 18.70 48.85
N LEU A 71 7.81 17.77 49.77
CA LEU A 71 7.74 17.98 51.20
C LEU A 71 9.17 17.92 51.74
N SER A 72 9.63 18.99 52.35
CA SER A 72 10.95 19.05 52.97
C SER A 72 10.83 19.24 54.48
N GLN A 73 11.80 18.69 55.20
CA GLN A 73 12.02 18.93 56.61
C GLN A 73 13.48 19.33 56.77
N ASP A 74 13.69 20.60 57.03
CA ASP A 74 15.03 21.15 57.22
C ASP A 74 15.33 21.36 58.69
N PRO A 75 16.49 20.91 59.20
CA PRO A 75 16.95 21.23 60.53
C PRO A 75 17.36 22.71 60.60
N THR A 76 16.64 23.50 61.38
CA THR A 76 17.02 24.90 61.57
C THR A 76 18.03 25.05 62.70
N SER A 77 18.85 26.12 62.64
CA SER A 77 19.84 26.50 63.65
C SER A 77 19.25 26.91 65.02
N GLY A 78 18.09 26.45 65.37
CA GLY A 78 17.39 26.77 66.60
C GLY A 78 16.60 25.62 67.22
N GLY A 79 16.75 24.40 66.70
CA GLY A 79 16.22 23.18 67.31
C GLY A 79 14.81 22.80 66.93
N SER A 80 14.08 23.52 66.08
CA SER A 80 12.78 23.11 65.54
C SER A 80 12.91 22.79 64.05
N PRO A 81 12.50 21.58 63.59
CA PRO A 81 12.51 21.27 62.15
C PRO A 81 11.46 22.10 61.46
N ASP A 82 11.84 22.80 60.40
CA ASP A 82 10.96 23.50 59.49
C ASP A 82 10.44 22.52 58.45
N ASN A 83 9.11 22.35 58.38
CA ASN A 83 8.46 21.56 57.35
C ASN A 83 8.02 22.50 56.24
N GLY A 84 8.47 22.23 55.03
CA GLY A 84 8.12 22.99 53.85
C GLY A 84 7.33 22.13 52.86
N LEU A 85 6.24 22.67 52.32
CA LEU A 85 5.58 22.15 51.11
C LEU A 85 5.90 23.09 49.97
N ALA A 86 6.46 22.53 48.92
CA ALA A 86 6.72 23.30 47.70
C ALA A 86 6.04 22.63 46.49
N VAL A 87 5.40 23.45 45.66
CA VAL A 87 4.85 23.08 44.38
C VAL A 87 5.55 23.89 43.32
N SER A 88 6.17 23.26 42.32
CA SER A 88 6.82 23.96 41.26
C SER A 88 6.43 23.42 39.90
N GLN A 89 6.35 24.31 38.92
CA GLN A 89 6.05 24.03 37.53
C GLN A 89 7.03 24.74 36.62
N SER A 90 7.64 23.97 35.72
CA SER A 90 8.51 24.52 34.67
C SER A 90 7.81 24.54 33.34
N PHE A 91 8.10 25.56 32.55
CA PHE A 91 7.60 25.77 31.21
C PHE A 91 8.75 26.06 30.29
N GLU A 92 8.75 25.42 29.13
CA GLU A 92 9.65 25.86 28.03
C GLU A 92 9.22 27.25 27.53
N PHE A 93 10.12 27.95 26.89
CA PHE A 93 9.81 29.27 26.35
C PHE A 93 8.66 29.15 25.30
N PRO A 94 7.71 30.08 25.24
CA PRO A 94 6.52 29.96 24.37
C PRO A 94 6.82 29.66 22.89
N THR A 95 7.97 30.15 22.37
CA THR A 95 8.39 29.90 21.00
C THR A 95 8.79 28.45 20.77
N MET A 96 9.20 27.69 21.80
CA MET A 96 9.48 26.26 21.72
C MET A 96 8.20 25.47 21.42
N TYR A 97 7.13 25.74 22.15
CA TYR A 97 5.83 25.10 21.90
C TYR A 97 5.28 25.42 20.48
N ALA A 98 5.46 26.68 20.03
CA ALA A 98 5.08 27.08 18.68
C ALA A 98 5.91 26.37 17.60
N ALA A 99 7.22 26.21 17.82
CA ALA A 99 8.10 25.50 16.90
C ALA A 99 7.78 24.00 16.88
N ARG A 100 7.53 23.39 18.05
CA ARG A 100 7.11 21.98 18.19
C ARG A 100 5.79 21.73 17.46
N LYS A 101 4.79 22.61 17.59
CA LYS A 101 3.53 22.53 16.87
C LYS A 101 3.73 22.55 15.35
N LYS A 102 4.61 23.44 14.86
CA LYS A 102 4.92 23.52 13.42
C LYS A 102 5.63 22.26 12.92
N TYR A 103 6.55 21.71 13.71
CA TYR A 103 7.24 20.46 13.40
C TYR A 103 6.25 19.28 13.34
N LEU A 104 5.44 19.07 14.38
CA LEU A 104 4.44 18.00 14.43
C LEU A 104 3.39 18.09 13.29
N LYS A 105 3.03 19.33 12.91
CA LYS A 105 2.16 19.53 11.73
C LYS A 105 2.86 19.12 10.43
N ALA A 106 4.16 19.40 10.30
CA ALA A 106 4.93 18.97 9.13
C ALA A 106 5.11 17.45 9.10
N GLU A 107 5.35 16.79 10.24
CA GLU A 107 5.34 15.31 10.37
C GLU A 107 4.00 14.70 9.96
N THR A 108 2.90 15.35 10.33
CA THR A 108 1.55 14.92 9.87
C THR A 108 1.42 15.02 8.35
N ALA A 109 1.99 16.05 7.73
CA ALA A 109 1.98 16.19 6.28
C ALA A 109 2.80 15.09 5.59
N VAL A 110 3.92 14.65 6.20
CA VAL A 110 4.67 13.48 5.71
C VAL A 110 3.80 12.21 5.75
N ALA A 111 3.11 11.97 6.87
CA ALA A 111 2.23 10.80 7.00
C ALA A 111 1.10 10.82 5.96
N VAL A 112 0.49 11.98 5.70
CA VAL A 112 -0.56 12.15 4.67
C VAL A 112 0.00 11.87 3.26
N SER A 113 1.21 12.35 2.97
CA SER A 113 1.85 12.10 1.68
C SER A 113 2.21 10.63 1.48
N LEU A 114 2.62 9.92 2.54
CA LEU A 114 2.87 8.47 2.51
C LEU A 114 1.58 7.69 2.25
N LEU A 115 0.46 8.08 2.87
CA LEU A 115 -0.85 7.48 2.58
C LEU A 115 -1.23 7.64 1.09
N ALA A 116 -0.91 8.78 0.47
CA ALA A 116 -1.15 8.99 -0.96
C ALA A 116 -0.28 8.06 -1.83
N VAL A 117 0.99 7.84 -1.45
CA VAL A 117 1.87 6.87 -2.15
C VAL A 117 1.31 5.46 -2.02
N THR A 118 0.96 5.02 -0.82
CA THR A 118 0.38 3.67 -0.59
C THR A 118 -0.92 3.47 -1.37
N SER A 119 -1.77 4.50 -1.45
CA SER A 119 -2.99 4.47 -2.27
C SER A 119 -2.68 4.30 -3.76
N ASN A 120 -1.66 5.00 -4.26
CA ASN A 120 -1.23 4.90 -5.66
C ASN A 120 -0.59 3.53 -5.97
N GLU A 121 0.23 3.00 -5.07
CA GLU A 121 0.81 1.65 -5.16
C GLU A 121 -0.27 0.57 -5.18
N LEU A 122 -1.24 0.65 -4.26
CA LEU A 122 -2.33 -0.31 -4.21
C LEU A 122 -3.18 -0.27 -5.49
N THR A 123 -3.45 0.92 -6.03
CA THR A 123 -4.17 1.08 -7.31
C THR A 123 -3.41 0.42 -8.45
N ARG A 124 -2.09 0.60 -8.53
CA ARG A 124 -1.22 -0.07 -9.50
C ARG A 124 -1.31 -1.60 -9.35
N ASP A 125 -1.14 -2.11 -8.14
CA ASP A 125 -1.07 -3.55 -7.87
C ASP A 125 -2.40 -4.25 -8.16
N VAL A 126 -3.52 -3.63 -7.78
CA VAL A 126 -4.86 -4.11 -8.12
C VAL A 126 -5.07 -4.13 -9.63
N SER A 127 -4.68 -3.05 -10.33
CA SER A 127 -4.80 -2.96 -11.78
C SER A 127 -3.96 -4.01 -12.49
N ALA A 128 -2.71 -4.18 -12.07
CA ALA A 128 -1.80 -5.18 -12.63
C ALA A 128 -2.34 -6.61 -12.43
N CYS A 129 -2.81 -6.96 -11.23
CA CYS A 129 -3.41 -8.27 -10.95
C CYS A 129 -4.71 -8.49 -11.73
N TYR A 130 -5.53 -7.46 -11.87
CA TYR A 130 -6.79 -7.53 -12.63
C TYR A 130 -6.55 -7.87 -14.10
N TYR A 131 -5.62 -7.17 -14.75
CA TYR A 131 -5.27 -7.45 -16.15
C TYR A 131 -4.52 -8.78 -16.31
N ALA A 132 -3.71 -9.20 -15.34
CA ALA A 132 -3.12 -10.54 -15.33
C ALA A 132 -4.19 -11.63 -15.24
N LEU A 133 -5.24 -11.42 -14.46
CA LEU A 133 -6.39 -12.34 -14.35
C LEU A 133 -7.18 -12.42 -15.67
N LEU A 134 -7.43 -11.27 -16.32
CA LEU A 134 -8.05 -11.20 -17.65
C LEU A 134 -7.20 -11.93 -18.69
N HIS A 135 -5.89 -11.71 -18.72
CA HIS A 135 -4.95 -12.39 -19.63
C HIS A 135 -4.97 -13.91 -19.43
N ALA A 136 -4.87 -14.39 -18.18
CA ALA A 136 -4.89 -15.82 -17.91
C ALA A 136 -6.21 -16.46 -18.33
N ARG A 137 -7.36 -15.81 -18.08
CA ARG A 137 -8.69 -16.28 -18.53
C ARG A 137 -8.77 -16.36 -20.05
N HIS A 138 -8.26 -15.35 -20.74
CA HIS A 138 -8.25 -15.31 -22.20
C HIS A 138 -7.36 -16.41 -22.79
N THR A 139 -6.18 -16.64 -22.20
CA THR A 139 -5.24 -17.73 -22.56
C THR A 139 -5.90 -19.10 -22.40
N ILE A 140 -6.64 -19.35 -21.31
CA ILE A 140 -7.41 -20.57 -21.10
C ILE A 140 -8.43 -20.76 -22.23
N GLY A 141 -9.14 -19.70 -22.62
CA GLY A 141 -10.11 -19.74 -23.72
C GLY A 141 -9.48 -20.15 -25.06
N ILE A 142 -8.32 -19.56 -25.40
CA ILE A 142 -7.55 -19.91 -26.62
C ILE A 142 -7.16 -21.39 -26.59
N LEU A 143 -6.57 -21.86 -25.49
CA LEU A 143 -6.10 -23.24 -25.35
C LEU A 143 -7.26 -24.26 -25.33
N GLN A 144 -8.42 -23.86 -24.82
CA GLN A 144 -9.65 -24.69 -24.86
C GLN A 144 -10.24 -24.81 -26.27
N ALA A 145 -10.23 -23.71 -27.02
CA ALA A 145 -10.59 -23.73 -28.43
C ALA A 145 -9.64 -24.66 -29.22
N GLN A 146 -8.34 -24.54 -28.97
CA GLN A 146 -7.34 -25.40 -29.61
C GLN A 146 -7.46 -26.87 -29.20
N ASP A 147 -7.86 -27.23 -27.97
CA ASP A 147 -8.12 -28.63 -27.60
C ASP A 147 -9.23 -29.22 -28.44
N SER A 148 -10.25 -28.44 -28.80
CA SER A 148 -11.33 -28.87 -29.68
C SER A 148 -10.82 -29.19 -31.10
N VAL A 149 -9.89 -28.37 -31.63
CA VAL A 149 -9.21 -28.60 -32.92
C VAL A 149 -8.38 -29.88 -32.87
N TYR A 150 -7.59 -30.07 -31.86
CA TYR A 150 -6.77 -31.29 -31.70
C TYR A 150 -7.60 -32.53 -31.42
N ALA A 151 -8.72 -32.45 -30.69
CA ALA A 151 -9.64 -33.55 -30.50
C ALA A 151 -10.24 -34.04 -31.84
N ARG A 152 -10.64 -33.08 -32.71
CA ARG A 152 -11.12 -33.39 -34.06
C ARG A 152 -9.99 -34.02 -34.91
N PHE A 153 -8.78 -33.51 -34.83
CA PHE A 153 -7.64 -34.08 -35.53
C PHE A 153 -7.33 -35.51 -35.07
N VAL A 154 -7.31 -35.80 -33.75
CA VAL A 154 -7.15 -37.18 -33.23
C VAL A 154 -8.23 -38.14 -33.80
N SER A 155 -9.49 -37.69 -33.86
CA SER A 155 -10.58 -38.46 -34.38
C SER A 155 -10.40 -38.77 -35.89
N LEU A 156 -10.01 -37.76 -36.67
CA LEU A 156 -9.79 -37.89 -38.11
C LEU A 156 -8.60 -38.81 -38.45
N ALA A 157 -7.45 -38.62 -37.74
CA ALA A 157 -6.29 -39.49 -37.89
C ALA A 157 -6.60 -40.95 -37.55
N ALA A 158 -7.37 -41.19 -36.48
CA ALA A 158 -7.82 -42.55 -36.13
C ALA A 158 -8.76 -43.16 -37.17
N ALA A 159 -9.65 -42.38 -37.82
CA ALA A 159 -10.47 -42.83 -38.90
C ALA A 159 -9.66 -43.17 -40.14
N LYS A 160 -8.74 -42.32 -40.58
CA LYS A 160 -7.81 -42.57 -41.69
C LYS A 160 -6.96 -43.82 -41.43
N GLN A 161 -6.47 -44.04 -40.20
CA GLN A 161 -5.73 -45.27 -39.85
C GLN A 161 -6.56 -46.52 -40.03
N LYS A 162 -7.82 -46.50 -39.58
CA LYS A 162 -8.74 -47.64 -39.76
C LYS A 162 -9.01 -47.93 -41.24
N ALA A 163 -9.06 -46.91 -42.09
CA ALA A 163 -9.22 -47.04 -43.53
C ALA A 163 -7.92 -47.48 -44.26
N GLY A 164 -6.77 -47.55 -43.54
CA GLY A 164 -5.47 -47.86 -44.15
C GLY A 164 -4.81 -46.68 -44.87
N GLU A 165 -5.35 -45.47 -44.73
CA GLU A 165 -4.88 -44.26 -45.40
C GLU A 165 -3.81 -43.52 -44.59
N ALA A 166 -3.69 -43.82 -43.29
CA ALA A 166 -2.72 -43.18 -42.39
C ALA A 166 -1.96 -44.19 -41.52
N GLY A 167 -0.73 -43.87 -41.18
CA GLY A 167 0.11 -44.68 -40.29
C GLY A 167 -0.20 -44.46 -38.82
N ASN A 168 0.21 -45.39 -37.97
CA ASN A 168 0.10 -45.27 -36.51
C ASN A 168 0.82 -44.03 -35.96
N LEU A 169 1.89 -43.56 -36.61
CA LEU A 169 2.67 -42.39 -36.23
C LEU A 169 1.82 -41.10 -36.27
N GLU A 170 0.90 -40.98 -37.20
CA GLU A 170 0.00 -39.83 -37.33
C GLU A 170 -0.94 -39.71 -36.11
N VAL A 171 -1.55 -40.83 -35.70
CA VAL A 171 -2.42 -40.88 -34.51
C VAL A 171 -1.64 -40.59 -33.25
N MET A 172 -0.42 -41.10 -33.14
CA MET A 172 0.48 -40.81 -31.97
C MET A 172 0.84 -39.33 -31.90
N ASN A 173 1.18 -38.69 -33.03
CA ASN A 173 1.49 -37.27 -33.08
C ASN A 173 0.26 -36.40 -32.76
N ALA A 174 -0.92 -36.77 -33.26
CA ALA A 174 -2.17 -36.08 -32.92
C ALA A 174 -2.47 -36.13 -31.42
N ARG A 175 -2.33 -37.28 -30.79
CA ARG A 175 -2.49 -37.43 -29.33
C ARG A 175 -1.46 -36.66 -28.55
N ARG A 176 -0.18 -36.67 -28.99
CA ARG A 176 0.90 -35.91 -28.36
C ARG A 176 0.60 -34.42 -28.40
N ALA A 177 0.24 -33.86 -29.55
CA ALA A 177 -0.08 -32.44 -29.70
C ALA A 177 -1.23 -32.02 -28.75
N ARG A 178 -2.30 -32.87 -28.64
CA ARG A 178 -3.38 -32.65 -27.71
C ARG A 178 -2.94 -32.68 -26.25
N SER A 179 -2.04 -33.63 -25.88
CA SER A 179 -1.53 -33.74 -24.51
C SER A 179 -0.64 -32.55 -24.17
N GLU A 180 0.21 -32.06 -25.09
CA GLU A 180 1.02 -30.85 -24.91
C GLU A 180 0.11 -29.62 -24.66
N ASN A 181 -0.94 -29.45 -25.47
CA ASN A 181 -1.94 -28.39 -25.26
C ASN A 181 -2.66 -28.47 -23.91
N ALA A 182 -2.98 -29.68 -23.44
CA ALA A 182 -3.61 -29.87 -22.13
C ALA A 182 -2.66 -29.46 -20.99
N ILE A 183 -1.34 -29.68 -21.11
CA ILE A 183 -0.34 -29.23 -20.14
C ILE A 183 -0.27 -27.69 -20.13
N GLU A 184 -0.26 -27.04 -21.30
CA GLU A 184 -0.24 -25.57 -21.36
C GLU A 184 -1.53 -24.97 -20.79
N LYS A 185 -2.69 -25.62 -21.03
CA LYS A 185 -3.96 -25.21 -20.41
C LYS A 185 -3.92 -25.31 -18.89
N GLU A 186 -3.37 -26.41 -18.33
CA GLU A 186 -3.21 -26.56 -16.88
C GLU A 186 -2.31 -25.47 -16.28
N LYS A 187 -1.22 -25.08 -16.98
CA LYS A 187 -0.37 -23.97 -16.55
C LYS A 187 -1.14 -22.64 -16.51
N ALA A 188 -1.95 -22.38 -17.54
CA ALA A 188 -2.78 -21.17 -17.60
C ALA A 188 -3.86 -21.16 -16.50
N GLU A 189 -4.46 -22.31 -16.20
CA GLU A 189 -5.42 -22.46 -15.09
C GLU A 189 -4.76 -22.20 -13.73
N LYS A 190 -3.53 -22.65 -13.50
CA LYS A 190 -2.75 -22.34 -12.30
C LYS A 190 -2.39 -20.86 -12.22
N ALA A 191 -2.02 -20.24 -13.34
CA ALA A 191 -1.76 -18.80 -13.40
C ALA A 191 -3.02 -17.99 -13.07
N TYR A 192 -4.18 -18.38 -13.58
CA TYR A 192 -5.47 -17.78 -13.26
C TYR A 192 -5.79 -17.90 -11.76
N ALA A 193 -5.65 -19.09 -11.19
CA ALA A 193 -5.89 -19.30 -9.75
C ALA A 193 -4.94 -18.46 -8.88
N SER A 194 -3.66 -18.35 -9.26
CA SER A 194 -2.68 -17.54 -8.56
C SER A 194 -3.03 -16.05 -8.63
N ALA A 195 -3.37 -15.53 -9.81
CA ALA A 195 -3.78 -14.13 -9.99
C ALA A 195 -5.06 -13.81 -9.21
N LYS A 196 -6.04 -14.74 -9.18
CA LYS A 196 -7.28 -14.63 -8.41
C LYS A 196 -6.99 -14.53 -6.92
N LEU A 197 -6.08 -15.37 -6.40
CA LEU A 197 -5.67 -15.33 -5.00
C LEU A 197 -4.94 -14.02 -4.66
N ALA A 198 -4.03 -13.55 -5.53
CA ALA A 198 -3.32 -12.29 -5.36
C ALA A 198 -4.29 -11.10 -5.33
N LEU A 199 -5.26 -11.06 -6.25
CA LEU A 199 -6.29 -10.03 -6.27
C LEU A 199 -7.13 -10.04 -4.98
N ARG A 200 -7.57 -11.21 -4.51
CA ARG A 200 -8.31 -11.36 -3.26
C ARG A 200 -7.54 -10.80 -2.06
N LEU A 201 -6.24 -11.07 -1.98
CA LEU A 201 -5.36 -10.52 -0.93
C LEU A 201 -5.31 -9.00 -0.98
N LEU A 202 -5.18 -8.41 -2.18
CA LEU A 202 -5.15 -6.94 -2.35
C LEU A 202 -6.48 -6.29 -2.00
N LEU A 203 -7.61 -6.95 -2.30
CA LEU A 203 -8.95 -6.46 -1.97
C LEU A 203 -9.23 -6.48 -0.45
N GLY A 204 -8.49 -7.29 0.32
CA GLY A 204 -8.64 -7.37 1.77
C GLY A 204 -10.00 -7.95 2.21
N ASN A 205 -10.61 -8.79 1.38
CA ASN A 205 -11.82 -9.54 1.71
C ASN A 205 -11.73 -10.98 1.20
N ASP A 206 -12.62 -11.85 1.67
CA ASP A 206 -12.66 -13.26 1.28
C ASP A 206 -13.53 -13.54 0.04
N THR A 207 -14.01 -12.50 -0.65
CA THR A 207 -14.84 -12.64 -1.84
C THR A 207 -13.98 -12.97 -3.06
N ASP A 208 -14.33 -14.03 -3.75
CA ASP A 208 -13.71 -14.37 -5.03
C ASP A 208 -14.25 -13.43 -6.12
N VAL A 209 -13.34 -12.68 -6.75
CA VAL A 209 -13.67 -11.73 -7.80
C VAL A 209 -13.33 -12.33 -9.16
N VAL A 210 -14.25 -12.18 -10.09
CA VAL A 210 -14.06 -12.47 -11.52
C VAL A 210 -14.19 -11.16 -12.28
N PRO A 211 -13.30 -10.86 -13.23
CA PRO A 211 -13.43 -9.66 -14.05
C PRO A 211 -14.78 -9.61 -14.77
N ALA A 212 -15.43 -8.45 -14.69
CA ALA A 212 -16.71 -8.21 -15.37
C ALA A 212 -16.55 -8.20 -16.90
N GLU A 213 -15.38 -7.78 -17.40
CA GLU A 213 -15.06 -7.80 -18.81
C GLU A 213 -14.89 -9.24 -19.33
N SER A 214 -15.52 -9.54 -20.45
CA SER A 214 -15.44 -10.86 -21.08
C SER A 214 -14.20 -11.02 -21.96
N ALA A 215 -13.66 -9.93 -22.50
CA ALA A 215 -12.54 -9.92 -23.44
C ALA A 215 -11.31 -9.23 -22.85
N LEU A 216 -10.14 -9.71 -23.23
CA LEU A 216 -8.89 -9.00 -22.99
C LEU A 216 -8.76 -7.86 -24.00
N ALA A 217 -8.74 -6.61 -23.53
CA ALA A 217 -8.61 -5.42 -24.34
C ALA A 217 -7.46 -4.53 -23.85
N THR A 218 -6.95 -3.69 -24.72
CA THR A 218 -5.98 -2.66 -24.35
C THR A 218 -6.63 -1.58 -23.50
N ILE A 219 -5.88 -1.07 -22.51
CA ILE A 219 -6.30 0.10 -21.73
C ILE A 219 -6.39 1.30 -22.68
N ALA A 220 -7.59 1.89 -22.76
CA ALA A 220 -7.78 3.11 -23.53
C ALA A 220 -7.09 4.28 -22.83
N GLY A 221 -6.35 5.08 -23.58
CA GLY A 221 -5.68 6.27 -23.04
C GLY A 221 -4.91 7.00 -24.12
N ASP A 222 -4.62 8.27 -23.83
CA ASP A 222 -3.76 9.08 -24.68
C ASP A 222 -2.30 8.59 -24.63
N MET A 223 -1.56 8.92 -25.69
CA MET A 223 -0.14 8.62 -25.76
C MET A 223 0.59 9.17 -24.53
N PRO A 224 1.41 8.38 -23.83
CA PRO A 224 2.14 8.87 -22.67
C PRO A 224 3.00 10.08 -23.03
N GLN A 225 3.03 11.07 -22.12
CA GLN A 225 3.88 12.23 -22.27
C GLN A 225 5.36 11.79 -22.32
N SER A 226 6.21 12.60 -22.97
CA SER A 226 7.65 12.31 -23.10
C SER A 226 8.43 12.44 -21.79
N SER A 227 7.86 13.08 -20.76
CA SER A 227 8.50 13.29 -19.46
C SER A 227 7.47 13.37 -18.34
N VAL A 228 7.91 13.12 -17.12
CA VAL A 228 7.13 13.27 -15.87
C VAL A 228 7.76 14.35 -15.01
N SER A 229 6.91 15.18 -14.38
CA SER A 229 7.35 16.13 -13.35
C SER A 229 7.39 15.42 -12.01
N PHE A 230 8.57 15.27 -11.40
CA PHE A 230 8.72 14.60 -10.10
C PHE A 230 7.87 15.24 -9.00
N ASP A 231 7.79 16.58 -8.97
CA ASP A 231 7.07 17.32 -7.93
C ASP A 231 5.54 17.09 -7.98
N GLU A 232 5.00 16.67 -9.13
CA GLU A 232 3.59 16.34 -9.30
C GLU A 232 3.27 14.89 -8.92
N THR A 233 4.31 14.06 -8.74
CA THR A 233 4.10 12.66 -8.34
C THR A 233 3.79 12.53 -6.85
N PRO A 234 3.04 11.51 -6.40
CA PRO A 234 2.84 11.23 -4.98
C PRO A 234 4.15 11.05 -4.21
N LEU A 235 5.16 10.44 -4.84
CA LEU A 235 6.48 10.26 -4.26
C LEU A 235 7.21 11.59 -4.10
N GLY A 236 7.14 12.49 -5.09
CA GLY A 236 7.67 13.85 -5.00
C GLY A 236 7.05 14.62 -3.84
N GLY A 237 5.73 14.47 -3.64
CA GLY A 237 5.02 15.02 -2.48
C GLY A 237 5.58 14.54 -1.13
N VAL A 238 5.98 13.25 -1.01
CA VAL A 238 6.62 12.74 0.22
C VAL A 238 7.97 13.41 0.46
N TYR A 239 8.81 13.54 -0.56
CA TYR A 239 10.14 14.16 -0.40
C TYR A 239 10.02 15.66 -0.10
N ALA A 240 9.08 16.36 -0.71
CA ALA A 240 8.78 17.76 -0.38
C ALA A 240 8.31 17.93 1.07
N ALA A 241 7.40 17.06 1.54
CA ALA A 241 6.93 17.06 2.93
C ALA A 241 8.07 16.72 3.92
N ARG A 242 8.91 15.73 3.62
CA ARG A 242 10.09 15.38 4.45
C ARG A 242 11.06 16.54 4.56
N LYS A 243 11.40 17.21 3.45
CA LYS A 243 12.26 18.41 3.48
C LYS A 243 11.67 19.49 4.37
N ALA A 244 10.38 19.79 4.21
CA ALA A 244 9.69 20.75 5.07
C ALA A 244 9.71 20.33 6.55
N ALA A 245 9.56 19.04 6.87
CA ALA A 245 9.65 18.54 8.25
C ALA A 245 11.06 18.69 8.84
N THR A 246 12.12 18.38 8.09
CA THR A 246 13.50 18.58 8.54
C THR A 246 13.84 20.06 8.75
N GLU A 247 13.33 20.98 7.93
CA GLU A 247 13.46 22.43 8.13
C GLU A 247 12.76 22.89 9.42
N ARG A 248 11.58 22.32 9.74
CA ARG A 248 10.88 22.58 11.01
C ARG A 248 11.61 21.96 12.20
N SER A 249 12.19 20.78 12.05
CA SER A 249 13.08 20.16 13.04
C SER A 249 14.30 21.04 13.35
N LEU A 250 14.94 21.59 12.32
CA LEU A 250 16.03 22.57 12.51
C LEU A 250 15.55 23.81 13.27
N SER A 251 14.37 24.32 12.94
CA SER A 251 13.78 25.47 13.64
C SER A 251 13.50 25.14 15.11
N LEU A 252 13.02 23.91 15.40
CA LEU A 252 12.80 23.41 16.76
C LEU A 252 14.14 23.26 17.51
N ALA A 253 15.17 22.67 16.89
CA ALA A 253 16.47 22.51 17.50
C ALA A 253 17.12 23.86 17.91
N LYS A 254 16.87 24.92 17.14
CA LYS A 254 17.32 26.30 17.48
C LYS A 254 16.65 26.84 18.74
N GLN A 255 15.45 26.36 19.10
CA GLN A 255 14.77 26.78 20.33
C GLN A 255 15.47 26.28 21.60
N GLY A 256 16.35 25.30 21.50
CA GLY A 256 17.19 24.88 22.64
C GLY A 256 18.15 25.96 23.18
N TYR A 257 18.24 27.12 22.53
CA TYR A 257 18.93 28.31 23.09
C TYR A 257 18.00 29.18 23.92
N MET A 258 16.67 28.95 23.90
CA MET A 258 15.73 29.74 24.65
C MET A 258 15.74 29.36 26.13
N PRO A 259 15.47 30.32 27.04
CA PRO A 259 15.37 30.04 28.47
C PRO A 259 14.13 29.18 28.78
N GLU A 260 14.14 28.54 29.95
CA GLU A 260 12.97 27.93 30.56
C GLU A 260 12.44 28.83 31.66
N LEU A 261 11.14 28.85 31.85
CA LEU A 261 10.45 29.62 32.87
C LEU A 261 9.97 28.67 33.96
N SER A 262 10.16 29.02 35.22
CA SER A 262 9.61 28.26 36.33
C SER A 262 8.78 29.14 37.26
N VAL A 263 7.71 28.60 37.77
CA VAL A 263 6.91 29.17 38.85
C VAL A 263 6.86 28.21 40.00
N GLY A 264 7.09 28.69 41.20
CA GLY A 264 7.04 27.91 42.40
C GLY A 264 6.16 28.58 43.47
N PHE A 265 5.53 27.73 44.25
CA PHE A 265 4.84 28.15 45.42
C PHE A 265 5.41 27.35 46.62
N THR A 266 5.76 28.01 47.68
CA THR A 266 6.27 27.39 48.89
C THR A 266 5.45 27.83 50.12
N THR A 267 5.16 26.91 50.99
CA THR A 267 4.52 27.23 52.25
C THR A 267 5.15 26.42 53.37
N GLN A 268 5.34 27.07 54.49
CA GLN A 268 5.83 26.40 55.69
C GLN A 268 4.63 25.78 56.42
N LEU A 269 4.67 24.46 56.63
CA LEU A 269 3.62 23.70 57.32
C LEU A 269 4.10 23.29 58.71
N LEU A 270 3.43 23.79 59.73
CA LEU A 270 3.65 23.30 61.09
C LEU A 270 2.71 22.09 61.32
N ILE A 271 3.22 20.88 61.15
CA ILE A 271 2.45 19.65 61.43
C ILE A 271 2.61 19.31 62.91
N LYS A 272 1.54 19.45 63.69
CA LYS A 272 1.45 19.00 65.08
C LYS A 272 1.80 17.51 65.18
N GLY A 273 2.82 17.15 65.91
CA GLY A 273 3.27 15.76 66.08
C GLY A 273 4.56 15.40 65.33
N PHE A 274 5.01 16.24 64.38
CA PHE A 274 6.33 16.11 63.74
C PHE A 274 7.41 16.98 64.39
N ASN A 275 6.99 17.84 65.37
CA ASN A 275 7.94 18.66 66.14
C ASN A 275 8.24 18.01 67.49
N PRO A 276 9.35 17.29 67.68
CA PRO A 276 9.67 16.62 68.94
C PRO A 276 10.11 17.59 70.05
N TYR A 277 10.24 18.88 69.75
CA TYR A 277 10.83 19.83 70.68
C TYR A 277 9.90 20.91 71.21
N ASP A 278 8.62 20.91 70.92
CA ASP A 278 7.59 21.84 71.41
C ASP A 278 8.04 23.30 71.64
N VAL A 279 8.96 23.79 70.79
CA VAL A 279 9.57 25.11 70.93
C VAL A 279 8.69 26.17 70.29
N GLU A 280 8.15 27.02 71.11
CA GLU A 280 7.57 28.35 70.89
C GLU A 280 6.74 28.55 69.60
N ARG A 281 5.49 28.10 69.62
CA ARG A 281 4.44 28.45 68.66
C ARG A 281 4.16 29.96 68.56
N LYS A 282 4.49 30.73 69.52
CA LYS A 282 4.20 32.19 69.57
C LYS A 282 4.82 32.99 68.44
N ARG A 283 5.88 32.49 67.83
CA ARG A 283 6.53 33.12 66.69
C ARG A 283 5.81 32.90 65.37
N PHE A 284 4.95 31.88 65.30
CA PHE A 284 4.31 31.44 64.08
C PHE A 284 2.78 31.68 64.07
N GLU A 285 2.19 32.20 65.16
CA GLU A 285 0.73 32.43 65.25
C GLU A 285 0.23 33.61 64.43
N LYS A 286 1.09 34.43 63.80
CA LYS A 286 0.70 35.65 63.07
C LYS A 286 1.14 35.72 61.61
N GLY A 287 1.57 34.68 60.97
CA GLY A 287 2.03 34.77 59.59
C GLY A 287 1.70 33.53 58.75
N ASN A 288 0.98 33.73 57.65
CA ASN A 288 1.02 32.81 56.55
C ASN A 288 2.38 32.87 55.88
N PHE A 289 3.24 31.90 56.17
CA PHE A 289 4.56 31.80 55.49
C PHE A 289 4.37 31.18 54.12
N MET A 290 3.83 31.96 53.23
CA MET A 290 3.67 31.63 51.84
C MET A 290 4.63 32.47 51.02
N GLY A 291 5.30 31.81 50.09
CA GLY A 291 6.20 32.48 49.14
C GLY A 291 5.96 31.97 47.72
N PHE A 292 6.12 32.85 46.78
CA PHE A 292 6.25 32.45 45.39
C PHE A 292 7.62 32.73 44.81
N GLU A 293 8.02 31.83 43.93
CA GLU A 293 9.24 31.93 43.16
C GLU A 293 8.93 32.00 41.69
N VAL A 294 9.56 32.93 40.98
CA VAL A 294 9.55 32.96 39.51
C VAL A 294 11.01 32.86 39.09
N GLY A 295 11.31 31.77 38.39
CA GLY A 295 12.67 31.48 37.93
C GLY A 295 12.79 31.56 36.42
N VAL A 296 13.98 31.90 35.95
CA VAL A 296 14.36 31.83 34.54
C VAL A 296 15.67 31.05 34.48
N SER A 297 15.61 29.87 33.84
CA SER A 297 16.77 29.01 33.62
C SER A 297 17.35 29.25 32.24
N VAL A 298 18.60 29.65 32.14
CA VAL A 298 19.30 29.90 30.87
C VAL A 298 20.41 28.87 30.66
N PRO A 299 20.57 28.33 29.45
CA PRO A 299 21.65 27.41 29.17
C PRO A 299 22.98 28.16 29.11
N LEU A 300 23.85 27.94 30.12
CA LEU A 300 25.20 28.54 30.16
C LEU A 300 26.17 27.81 29.23
N PHE A 301 25.97 26.49 29.00
CA PHE A 301 26.83 25.65 28.18
C PHE A 301 26.12 25.28 26.88
N TRP A 302 26.44 25.97 25.80
CA TRP A 302 25.77 25.84 24.52
C TRP A 302 26.36 24.76 23.60
N GLY A 303 27.41 24.05 24.02
CA GLY A 303 28.07 23.02 23.19
C GLY A 303 27.13 21.98 22.67
N GLY A 304 26.28 21.42 23.53
CA GLY A 304 25.29 20.43 23.17
C GLY A 304 24.22 20.95 22.20
N THR A 305 23.66 22.12 22.46
CA THR A 305 22.66 22.77 21.59
C THR A 305 23.25 23.13 20.23
N LYS A 306 24.49 23.65 20.20
CA LYS A 306 25.23 23.94 18.97
C LYS A 306 25.40 22.66 18.12
N ALA A 307 25.76 21.54 18.77
CA ALA A 307 25.89 20.24 18.07
C ALA A 307 24.57 19.78 17.51
N LYS A 308 23.44 19.84 18.26
CA LYS A 308 22.10 19.51 17.81
C LYS A 308 21.66 20.33 16.58
N VAL A 309 21.90 21.66 16.62
CA VAL A 309 21.59 22.57 15.50
C VAL A 309 22.44 22.22 14.27
N LYS A 310 23.75 21.91 14.49
CA LYS A 310 24.64 21.51 13.39
C LYS A 310 24.21 20.18 12.77
N ALA A 311 23.79 19.20 13.56
CA ALA A 311 23.25 17.95 13.10
C ALA A 311 21.94 18.15 12.31
N ALA A 312 21.00 18.94 12.84
CA ALA A 312 19.75 19.25 12.15
C ALA A 312 19.96 20.00 10.80
N LYS A 313 21.00 20.82 10.68
CA LYS A 313 21.39 21.40 9.39
C LYS A 313 21.84 20.34 8.38
N LYS A 314 22.61 19.35 8.83
CA LYS A 314 23.03 18.23 7.98
C LYS A 314 21.85 17.38 7.55
N GLU A 315 20.86 17.21 8.41
CA GLU A 315 19.63 16.48 8.07
C GLU A 315 18.84 17.17 6.93
N VAL A 316 18.80 18.51 6.90
CA VAL A 316 18.21 19.27 5.78
C VAL A 316 19.00 19.04 4.47
N GLU A 317 20.35 19.05 4.54
CA GLU A 317 21.19 18.76 3.38
C GLU A 317 20.97 17.32 2.87
N ILE A 318 20.87 16.35 3.78
CA ILE A 318 20.57 14.93 3.45
C ILE A 318 19.20 14.84 2.75
N ALA A 319 18.17 15.45 3.31
CA ALA A 319 16.82 15.41 2.72
C ALA A 319 16.77 15.99 1.28
N GLU A 320 17.59 17.02 1.01
CA GLU A 320 17.71 17.58 -0.35
C GLU A 320 18.45 16.63 -1.31
N ILE A 321 19.49 15.95 -0.84
CA ILE A 321 20.22 14.95 -1.65
C ILE A 321 19.32 13.75 -1.96
N ASP A 322 18.61 13.25 -0.94
CA ASP A 322 17.67 12.14 -1.08
C ASP A 322 16.54 12.46 -2.09
N ARG A 323 16.00 13.70 -2.03
CA ARG A 323 15.02 14.17 -3.01
C ARG A 323 15.59 14.12 -4.44
N ARG A 324 16.79 14.66 -4.66
CA ARG A 324 17.43 14.65 -5.98
C ARG A 324 17.74 13.24 -6.48
N GLN A 325 18.11 12.33 -5.56
CA GLN A 325 18.34 10.93 -5.91
C GLN A 325 17.03 10.24 -6.32
N ALA A 326 15.96 10.48 -5.57
CA ALA A 326 14.64 9.93 -5.86
C ALA A 326 14.10 10.46 -7.21
N GLU A 327 14.25 11.77 -7.47
CA GLU A 327 13.90 12.40 -8.75
C GLU A 327 14.58 11.70 -9.93
N LYS A 328 15.92 11.52 -9.87
CA LYS A 328 16.67 10.83 -10.92
C LYS A 328 16.21 9.38 -11.11
N ARG A 329 15.86 8.68 -10.01
CA ARG A 329 15.38 7.31 -10.07
C ARG A 329 14.02 7.23 -10.74
N VAL A 330 13.08 8.10 -10.36
CA VAL A 330 11.75 8.15 -10.96
C VAL A 330 11.83 8.50 -12.45
N MET A 331 12.67 9.46 -12.83
CA MET A 331 12.88 9.80 -14.25
C MET A 331 13.41 8.60 -15.04
N LYS A 332 14.42 7.91 -14.51
CA LYS A 332 14.96 6.69 -15.14
C LYS A 332 13.87 5.62 -15.29
N ASP A 333 13.15 5.33 -14.21
CA ASP A 333 12.11 4.31 -14.23
C ASP A 333 10.99 4.67 -15.22
N TYR A 334 10.65 5.94 -15.33
CA TYR A 334 9.68 6.43 -16.32
C TYR A 334 10.18 6.23 -17.77
N ASP A 335 11.43 6.56 -18.04
CA ASP A 335 12.03 6.37 -19.38
C ASP A 335 12.10 4.88 -19.74
N ASP A 336 12.46 4.01 -18.80
CA ASP A 336 12.47 2.57 -19.02
C ASP A 336 11.07 2.05 -19.39
N TRP A 337 10.05 2.43 -18.63
CA TRP A 337 8.66 2.03 -18.89
C TRP A 337 8.09 2.66 -20.17
N LEU A 338 8.54 3.85 -20.52
CA LEU A 338 8.17 4.46 -21.80
C LEU A 338 8.77 3.69 -23.00
N CYS A 339 9.97 3.16 -22.85
CA CYS A 339 10.59 2.27 -23.85
C CYS A 339 9.79 0.96 -23.97
N GLU A 340 9.40 0.34 -22.84
CA GLU A 340 8.58 -0.88 -22.84
C GLU A 340 7.19 -0.64 -23.45
N TYR A 341 6.54 0.47 -23.13
CA TYR A 341 5.29 0.87 -23.76
C TYR A 341 5.41 0.96 -25.29
N ARG A 342 6.46 1.66 -25.76
CA ARG A 342 6.70 1.81 -27.22
C ARG A 342 7.00 0.48 -27.91
N ARG A 343 7.71 -0.42 -27.21
CA ARG A 343 7.97 -1.78 -27.68
C ARG A 343 6.67 -2.57 -27.79
N ALA A 344 5.91 -2.62 -26.69
CA ALA A 344 4.65 -3.35 -26.64
C ALA A 344 3.63 -2.82 -27.68
N ARG A 345 3.55 -1.51 -27.86
CA ARG A 345 2.66 -0.89 -28.85
C ARG A 345 3.02 -1.33 -30.28
N ARG A 346 4.31 -1.32 -30.66
CA ARG A 346 4.75 -1.78 -31.99
C ARG A 346 4.43 -3.25 -32.23
N VAL A 347 4.57 -4.08 -31.22
CA VAL A 347 4.21 -5.51 -31.30
C VAL A 347 2.71 -5.68 -31.49
N LEU A 348 1.89 -4.94 -30.76
CA LEU A 348 0.44 -4.91 -30.94
C LEU A 348 0.04 -4.45 -32.34
N ASP A 349 0.59 -3.33 -32.81
CA ASP A 349 0.31 -2.79 -34.15
C ASP A 349 0.55 -3.85 -35.24
N TYR A 350 1.61 -4.66 -35.11
CA TYR A 350 1.90 -5.76 -36.02
C TYR A 350 0.79 -6.84 -35.96
N TYR A 351 0.42 -7.30 -34.76
CA TYR A 351 -0.58 -8.34 -34.64
C TYR A 351 -1.97 -7.87 -35.08
N GLU A 352 -2.36 -6.66 -34.73
CA GLU A 352 -3.66 -6.07 -35.11
C GLU A 352 -3.74 -5.80 -36.60
N ALA A 353 -2.65 -5.33 -37.24
CA ALA A 353 -2.66 -5.00 -38.65
C ALA A 353 -2.67 -6.23 -39.58
N GLN A 354 -1.95 -7.30 -39.22
CA GLN A 354 -1.76 -8.43 -40.10
C GLN A 354 -1.55 -9.79 -39.42
N GLY A 355 -0.88 -9.84 -38.27
CA GLY A 355 -0.49 -11.11 -37.66
C GLY A 355 -1.66 -12.01 -37.32
N LEU A 356 -2.73 -11.47 -36.74
CA LEU A 356 -3.94 -12.23 -36.38
C LEU A 356 -4.68 -12.75 -37.62
N ALA A 357 -4.88 -11.91 -38.64
CA ALA A 357 -5.56 -12.32 -39.86
C ALA A 357 -4.79 -13.41 -40.60
N GLN A 358 -3.46 -13.29 -40.69
CA GLN A 358 -2.59 -14.30 -41.29
C GLN A 358 -2.63 -15.63 -40.54
N ALA A 359 -2.66 -15.59 -39.20
CA ALA A 359 -2.74 -16.79 -38.35
C ALA A 359 -4.07 -17.50 -38.52
N GLU A 360 -5.19 -16.76 -38.56
CA GLU A 360 -6.52 -17.29 -38.76
C GLU A 360 -6.66 -17.95 -40.17
N ASP A 361 -6.19 -17.25 -41.22
CA ASP A 361 -6.18 -17.81 -42.58
C ASP A 361 -5.30 -19.05 -42.67
N MET A 362 -4.10 -19.03 -42.05
CA MET A 362 -3.20 -20.19 -42.04
C MET A 362 -3.85 -21.39 -41.33
N ALA A 363 -4.50 -21.18 -40.20
CA ALA A 363 -5.20 -22.25 -39.48
C ALA A 363 -6.36 -22.83 -40.34
N ARG A 364 -7.15 -21.97 -40.93
CA ARG A 364 -8.28 -22.34 -41.77
C ARG A 364 -7.85 -23.06 -43.05
N LEU A 365 -6.92 -22.51 -43.79
CA LEU A 365 -6.43 -23.09 -45.06
C LEU A 365 -5.72 -24.42 -44.81
N SER A 366 -4.86 -24.52 -43.79
CA SER A 366 -4.17 -25.77 -43.48
C SER A 366 -5.17 -26.90 -43.09
N GLN A 367 -6.29 -26.54 -42.43
CA GLN A 367 -7.31 -27.51 -42.12
C GLN A 367 -8.00 -28.04 -43.42
N LEU A 368 -8.38 -27.16 -44.33
CA LEU A 368 -9.00 -27.52 -45.59
C LEU A 368 -8.07 -28.38 -46.48
N SER A 369 -6.80 -27.97 -46.59
CA SER A 369 -5.80 -28.71 -47.40
C SER A 369 -5.46 -30.07 -46.78
N TYR A 370 -5.46 -30.21 -45.47
CA TYR A 370 -5.30 -31.53 -44.83
C TYR A 370 -6.53 -32.42 -45.00
N GLU A 371 -7.74 -31.89 -44.89
CA GLU A 371 -8.98 -32.61 -45.15
C GLU A 371 -9.07 -33.04 -46.62
N GLY A 372 -8.61 -32.20 -47.55
CA GLY A 372 -8.51 -32.49 -48.99
C GLY A 372 -7.37 -33.43 -49.40
N GLY A 373 -6.46 -33.75 -48.47
CA GLY A 373 -5.30 -34.61 -48.76
C GLY A 373 -4.16 -33.90 -49.50
N GLU A 374 -4.16 -32.56 -49.60
CA GLU A 374 -3.16 -31.76 -50.29
C GLU A 374 -1.87 -31.60 -49.44
N ILE A 375 -1.99 -31.58 -48.12
CA ILE A 375 -0.86 -31.51 -47.18
C ILE A 375 -0.84 -32.70 -46.22
N GLY A 376 0.37 -33.03 -45.74
CA GLY A 376 0.53 -34.10 -44.75
C GLY A 376 0.22 -33.65 -43.31
N TYR A 377 0.06 -34.60 -42.41
CA TYR A 377 -0.27 -34.35 -41.01
C TYR A 377 0.81 -33.50 -40.27
N VAL A 378 2.06 -33.61 -40.67
CA VAL A 378 3.19 -32.85 -40.03
C VAL A 378 3.03 -31.37 -40.33
N GLU A 379 2.78 -31.03 -41.58
CA GLU A 379 2.56 -29.68 -42.03
C GLU A 379 1.30 -29.06 -41.41
N TYR A 380 0.20 -29.84 -41.36
CA TYR A 380 -1.03 -29.44 -40.70
C TYR A 380 -0.80 -29.09 -39.22
N ILE A 381 -0.17 -29.97 -38.44
CA ILE A 381 0.12 -29.70 -37.03
C ILE A 381 1.03 -28.48 -36.86
N GLN A 382 2.05 -28.34 -37.67
CA GLN A 382 2.97 -27.20 -37.64
C GLN A 382 2.25 -25.88 -37.88
N ASN A 383 1.36 -25.83 -38.87
CA ASN A 383 0.57 -24.64 -39.20
C ASN A 383 -0.41 -24.30 -38.08
N GLN A 384 -1.11 -25.31 -37.53
CA GLN A 384 -2.01 -25.10 -36.39
C GLN A 384 -1.28 -24.59 -35.14
N LYS A 385 -0.09 -25.14 -34.86
CA LYS A 385 0.73 -24.68 -33.75
C LYS A 385 1.22 -23.26 -33.97
N SER A 386 1.67 -22.91 -35.19
CA SER A 386 2.12 -21.55 -35.53
C SER A 386 0.97 -20.53 -35.37
N ALA A 387 -0.24 -20.89 -35.78
CA ALA A 387 -1.41 -20.03 -35.60
C ALA A 387 -1.77 -19.84 -34.12
N LEU A 388 -1.72 -20.92 -33.32
CA LEU A 388 -1.92 -20.86 -31.87
C LEU A 388 -0.87 -19.96 -31.20
N ASP A 389 0.41 -20.11 -31.57
CA ASP A 389 1.51 -19.32 -31.00
C ASP A 389 1.29 -17.81 -31.27
N VAL A 390 0.80 -17.44 -32.46
CA VAL A 390 0.42 -16.04 -32.78
C VAL A 390 -0.69 -15.52 -31.87
N GLN A 391 -1.74 -16.31 -31.64
CA GLN A 391 -2.85 -15.91 -30.75
C GLN A 391 -2.38 -15.71 -29.31
N LEU A 392 -1.55 -16.62 -28.80
CA LEU A 392 -0.98 -16.52 -27.45
C LEU A 392 -0.02 -15.33 -27.31
N GLN A 393 0.81 -15.08 -28.34
CA GLN A 393 1.71 -13.92 -28.38
C GLN A 393 0.96 -12.59 -28.45
N TYR A 394 -0.14 -12.54 -29.20
CA TYR A 394 -1.01 -11.37 -29.19
C TYR A 394 -1.61 -11.13 -27.81
N ALA A 395 -2.16 -12.15 -27.15
CA ALA A 395 -2.69 -12.01 -25.80
C ALA A 395 -1.61 -11.53 -24.81
N SER A 396 -0.38 -12.06 -24.93
CA SER A 396 0.75 -11.58 -24.14
C SER A 396 1.10 -10.12 -24.43
N ALA A 397 1.12 -9.72 -25.72
CA ALA A 397 1.41 -8.35 -26.12
C ALA A 397 0.37 -7.33 -25.60
N VAL A 398 -0.92 -7.71 -25.58
CA VAL A 398 -1.99 -6.90 -24.93
C VAL A 398 -1.72 -6.75 -23.44
N ASN A 399 -1.35 -7.83 -22.75
CA ASN A 399 -1.02 -7.76 -21.34
C ASN A 399 0.22 -6.90 -21.07
N ASP A 400 1.30 -7.07 -21.84
CA ASP A 400 2.54 -6.29 -21.71
C ASP A 400 2.29 -4.78 -21.93
N TYR A 401 1.45 -4.45 -22.92
CA TYR A 401 1.01 -3.07 -23.14
C TYR A 401 0.24 -2.52 -21.94
N ASN A 402 -0.70 -3.27 -21.44
CA ASN A 402 -1.52 -2.87 -20.28
C ASN A 402 -0.65 -2.68 -19.02
N GLN A 403 0.29 -3.59 -18.76
CA GLN A 403 1.24 -3.45 -17.65
C GLN A 403 2.10 -2.20 -17.78
N ALA A 404 2.59 -1.89 -19.00
CA ALA A 404 3.37 -0.68 -19.24
C ALA A 404 2.54 0.60 -19.02
N VAL A 405 1.28 0.63 -19.47
CA VAL A 405 0.35 1.75 -19.21
C VAL A 405 0.09 1.93 -17.72
N ILE A 406 -0.17 0.84 -16.99
CA ILE A 406 -0.39 0.88 -15.53
C ILE A 406 0.83 1.45 -14.81
N MET A 407 2.03 1.01 -15.17
CA MET A 407 3.26 1.52 -14.55
C MET A 407 3.54 2.99 -14.87
N LEU A 408 3.29 3.43 -16.10
CA LEU A 408 3.41 4.84 -16.47
C LEU A 408 2.40 5.72 -15.73
N ASN A 409 1.15 5.27 -15.58
CA ASN A 409 0.14 5.97 -14.80
C ASN A 409 0.51 6.04 -13.32
N TYR A 410 1.03 4.95 -12.74
CA TYR A 410 1.54 4.92 -11.39
C TYR A 410 2.67 5.94 -11.17
N LEU A 411 3.66 5.99 -12.07
CA LEU A 411 4.81 6.92 -11.99
C LEU A 411 4.39 8.39 -12.14
N LYS A 412 3.32 8.67 -12.89
CA LYS A 412 2.71 10.00 -12.97
C LYS A 412 1.87 10.37 -11.74
N GLY A 413 1.39 9.38 -10.99
CA GLY A 413 0.40 9.58 -9.93
C GLY A 413 -1.01 9.81 -10.45
N ASN A 414 -1.30 9.43 -11.69
CA ASN A 414 -2.64 9.45 -12.24
C ASN A 414 -3.46 8.31 -11.62
N ARG A 415 -4.60 8.67 -11.06
CA ARG A 415 -5.57 7.73 -10.45
C ARG A 415 -6.61 7.28 -11.46
#